data_08c6c5da4a4c2a763d5994cf34e80c02
#
_entry.id   08c6c5da4a4c2a763d5994cf34e80c02
#
_cell.length_a   1.000
_cell.length_b   1.000
_cell.length_c   1.000
_cell.angle_alpha   90.00
_cell.angle_beta   90.00
_cell.angle_gamma   90.00
#
_symmetry.space_group_name_H-M   'P 1'
#
loop_
_entity.id
_entity.type
_entity.pdbx_description
1 polymer ?
#
loop_
_entity_poly.entity_id
_entity_poly.type
_entity_poly.pdbx_seq_one_letter_code
_entity_poly.pdbx_strand_id
1 'polypeptide(L)'
;VSADKLHLATLAAPASVGEAAPAFFLVAGDRPMLIGRSSECDVILAGEDVSRKHATIIRRGDRWLMQNLSARSRTLLNGVELAGSRPAMLQEGDLVRLGSWTFRVGEAPPGTHAGAMTIDDSRVQGVRIERATHAPTVSVSDQRMKLLTGVLTRFRQEGDVQGVARAAIEAAVAGCGFARGAVLMRTDGHAGVEIIATSHFSGANAAGPADIGAAAPRRESAQEGFTFSRSLIEQASQGFTAVATVESGPVSSHSIVQLGIHTALCAPFFIGPTPAGFIYLDARASEKAPLVGGAVDKDGAAAFADAVAIALGLVLAERNRRELEQRQTQLASELQAARAVQELILPATCGDVGPVRYAVSMIPGLFVAGDLFDVIALEGARVGVCIGDASGHGAGSAMQMAMAQAYLHSELRRSGDPARAVSAVNAYIAERSGSGRFVSLWVGVIDRDGTMTFVDAGHGHCMLDRPSIGAQALRSRAGIPLGVDGEYRYSSEQVRLFPDDRLILYTDGVHEQRSPSGERFGTQRLADALPRGEAERTSADATVSSVVRALAEFTSSAPLDDDATIACVRLR
;
A
#
# COMPACT_ATOMS: atom_id res chain seq x y z
N VAL A 1 -19.07 9.61 6.12
CA VAL A 1 -19.21 9.99 7.54
C VAL A 1 -20.52 10.74 7.66
N SER A 2 -21.49 10.16 8.41
CA SER A 2 -22.75 10.88 8.69
C SER A 2 -22.45 12.16 9.47
N ALA A 3 -23.17 13.25 9.16
CA ALA A 3 -22.95 14.54 9.84
C ALA A 3 -23.01 14.43 11.37
N ASP A 4 -23.77 13.49 11.92
CA ASP A 4 -24.02 13.38 13.36
C ASP A 4 -23.29 12.23 14.07
N LYS A 5 -22.67 11.31 13.33
CA LYS A 5 -22.03 10.10 13.90
C LYS A 5 -20.75 9.75 13.15
N LEU A 6 -19.70 9.46 13.91
CA LEU A 6 -18.44 8.93 13.40
C LEU A 6 -18.31 7.46 13.84
N HIS A 7 -18.06 6.58 12.92
CA HIS A 7 -17.77 5.18 13.19
C HIS A 7 -16.27 4.93 13.15
N LEU A 8 -15.76 4.22 14.14
CA LEU A 8 -14.39 3.72 14.17
C LEU A 8 -14.46 2.19 14.11
N ALA A 9 -14.31 1.62 12.92
CA ALA A 9 -14.28 0.18 12.75
C ALA A 9 -12.94 -0.38 13.23
N THR A 10 -12.95 -1.37 14.11
CA THR A 10 -11.75 -1.99 14.65
C THR A 10 -11.13 -2.92 13.60
N LEU A 11 -9.91 -2.63 13.17
CA LEU A 11 -9.13 -3.46 12.24
C LEU A 11 -8.13 -4.35 12.98
N ALA A 12 -7.57 -3.87 14.11
CA ALA A 12 -6.67 -4.65 14.94
C ALA A 12 -6.83 -4.25 16.41
N ALA A 13 -6.70 -5.23 17.31
CA ALA A 13 -6.69 -5.08 18.75
C ALA A 13 -5.54 -5.89 19.36
N PRO A 14 -5.07 -5.55 20.58
CA PRO A 14 -4.00 -6.31 21.24
C PRO A 14 -4.47 -7.74 21.54
N ALA A 15 -3.55 -8.70 21.47
CA ALA A 15 -3.84 -10.13 21.71
C ALA A 15 -4.44 -10.41 23.10
N SER A 16 -4.18 -9.53 24.07
CA SER A 16 -4.72 -9.64 25.44
C SER A 16 -6.23 -9.38 25.54
N VAL A 17 -6.84 -8.75 24.55
CA VAL A 17 -8.29 -8.47 24.49
C VAL A 17 -9.03 -9.58 23.75
N GLY A 18 -8.36 -10.32 22.87
CA GLY A 18 -8.88 -11.46 22.14
C GLY A 18 -10.18 -11.14 21.39
N GLU A 19 -11.10 -12.10 21.39
CA GLU A 19 -12.42 -12.02 20.74
C GLU A 19 -13.39 -11.02 21.40
N ALA A 20 -13.03 -10.44 22.56
CA ALA A 20 -13.86 -9.45 23.27
C ALA A 20 -13.70 -8.01 22.74
N ALA A 21 -12.84 -7.78 21.73
CA ALA A 21 -12.68 -6.45 21.12
C ALA A 21 -13.97 -6.05 20.38
N PRO A 22 -14.57 -4.86 20.68
CA PRO A 22 -15.72 -4.38 19.94
C PRO A 22 -15.39 -4.23 18.45
N ALA A 23 -16.28 -4.69 17.57
CA ALA A 23 -16.10 -4.59 16.12
C ALA A 23 -16.04 -3.12 15.64
N PHE A 24 -16.71 -2.23 16.36
CA PHE A 24 -16.68 -0.78 16.09
C PHE A 24 -17.01 0.02 17.35
N PHE A 25 -16.57 1.30 17.35
CA PHE A 25 -16.97 2.30 18.32
C PHE A 25 -17.77 3.39 17.62
N LEU A 26 -18.88 3.79 18.23
CA LEU A 26 -19.70 4.90 17.75
C LEU A 26 -19.34 6.17 18.52
N VAL A 27 -18.85 7.17 17.82
CA VAL A 27 -18.57 8.51 18.35
C VAL A 27 -19.72 9.42 17.93
N ALA A 28 -20.47 9.97 18.89
CA ALA A 28 -21.62 10.81 18.62
C ALA A 28 -21.68 12.00 19.59
N GLY A 29 -22.18 13.15 19.12
CA GLY A 29 -22.40 14.35 19.92
C GLY A 29 -21.36 15.44 19.72
N ASP A 30 -21.63 16.62 20.26
CA ASP A 30 -20.87 17.84 20.06
C ASP A 30 -19.80 18.09 21.16
N ARG A 31 -19.72 17.21 22.16
CA ARG A 31 -18.68 17.29 23.21
C ARG A 31 -17.43 16.51 22.81
N PRO A 32 -16.24 16.94 23.29
CA PRO A 32 -15.03 16.15 23.13
C PRO A 32 -15.19 14.76 23.75
N MET A 33 -14.94 13.71 22.98
CA MET A 33 -14.94 12.32 23.45
C MET A 33 -13.50 11.85 23.69
N LEU A 34 -13.27 11.31 24.87
CA LEU A 34 -11.96 10.81 25.29
C LEU A 34 -11.79 9.33 24.91
N ILE A 35 -10.61 9.02 24.39
CA ILE A 35 -10.17 7.65 24.06
C ILE A 35 -8.94 7.31 24.90
N GLY A 36 -8.94 6.15 25.56
CA GLY A 36 -7.81 5.69 26.35
C GLY A 36 -8.13 4.49 27.22
N ARG A 37 -7.19 4.06 28.06
CA ARG A 37 -7.36 2.88 28.91
C ARG A 37 -8.06 3.15 30.26
N SER A 38 -8.30 4.41 30.61
CA SER A 38 -9.01 4.75 31.87
C SER A 38 -10.49 4.48 31.72
N SER A 39 -11.14 4.04 32.81
CA SER A 39 -12.60 3.94 32.91
C SER A 39 -13.34 5.28 32.80
N GLU A 40 -12.62 6.40 32.88
CA GLU A 40 -13.15 7.75 32.65
C GLU A 40 -13.25 8.13 31.16
N CYS A 41 -12.73 7.30 30.25
CA CYS A 41 -12.79 7.55 28.82
C CYS A 41 -14.12 7.10 28.23
N ASP A 42 -14.61 7.83 27.23
CA ASP A 42 -15.82 7.47 26.48
C ASP A 42 -15.61 6.21 25.63
N VAL A 43 -14.38 6.05 25.10
CA VAL A 43 -13.91 4.84 24.39
C VAL A 43 -12.77 4.23 25.19
N ILE A 44 -13.03 3.10 25.82
CA ILE A 44 -12.05 2.42 26.67
C ILE A 44 -11.30 1.38 25.83
N LEU A 45 -9.97 1.58 25.70
CA LEU A 45 -9.08 0.69 24.95
C LEU A 45 -8.12 0.00 25.92
N ALA A 46 -8.21 -1.32 26.06
CA ALA A 46 -7.28 -2.11 26.85
C ALA A 46 -5.90 -2.19 26.17
N GLY A 47 -4.81 -2.18 26.95
CA GLY A 47 -3.43 -2.34 26.48
C GLY A 47 -2.46 -1.47 27.28
N GLU A 48 -1.26 -1.99 27.53
CA GLU A 48 -0.21 -1.28 28.29
C GLU A 48 0.38 -0.11 27.48
N ASP A 49 0.33 -0.19 26.17
CA ASP A 49 0.78 0.80 25.19
C ASP A 49 -0.25 1.90 24.91
N VAL A 50 -1.46 1.78 25.49
CA VAL A 50 -2.49 2.82 25.47
C VAL A 50 -2.42 3.67 26.74
N SER A 51 -2.30 4.98 26.61
CA SER A 51 -2.29 5.91 27.72
C SER A 51 -3.66 6.00 28.40
N ARG A 52 -3.71 6.38 29.68
CA ARG A 52 -4.96 6.56 30.42
C ARG A 52 -5.95 7.49 29.72
N LYS A 53 -5.47 8.64 29.22
CA LYS A 53 -6.14 9.53 28.28
C LYS A 53 -5.22 9.66 27.08
N HIS A 54 -5.52 8.96 25.99
CA HIS A 54 -4.61 8.81 24.87
C HIS A 54 -4.89 9.84 23.76
N ALA A 55 -6.14 9.95 23.36
CA ALA A 55 -6.57 10.88 22.33
C ALA A 55 -7.97 11.43 22.62
N THR A 56 -8.35 12.48 21.92
CA THR A 56 -9.72 12.98 21.91
C THR A 56 -10.22 13.18 20.49
N ILE A 57 -11.51 12.96 20.30
CA ILE A 57 -12.23 13.26 19.06
C ILE A 57 -13.24 14.34 19.34
N ILE A 58 -13.23 15.38 18.51
CA ILE A 58 -14.08 16.57 18.66
C ILE A 58 -14.78 16.84 17.33
N ARG A 59 -16.06 17.12 17.36
CA ARG A 59 -16.80 17.64 16.20
C ARG A 59 -16.72 19.16 16.14
N ARG A 60 -16.43 19.72 14.97
CA ARG A 60 -16.53 21.16 14.70
C ARG A 60 -17.28 21.39 13.39
N GLY A 61 -18.52 21.79 13.48
CA GLY A 61 -19.43 21.87 12.33
C GLY A 61 -19.63 20.48 11.71
N ASP A 62 -19.37 20.34 10.41
CA ASP A 62 -19.48 19.07 9.67
C ASP A 62 -18.20 18.22 9.68
N ARG A 63 -17.20 18.60 10.48
CA ARG A 63 -15.88 17.97 10.47
C ARG A 63 -15.57 17.32 11.81
N TRP A 64 -15.00 16.12 11.74
CA TRP A 64 -14.45 15.41 12.87
C TRP A 64 -12.95 15.64 12.97
N LEU A 65 -12.48 15.98 14.15
CA LEU A 65 -11.07 16.28 14.43
C LEU A 65 -10.57 15.34 15.52
N MET A 66 -9.37 14.81 15.34
CA MET A 66 -8.68 13.99 16.33
C MET A 66 -7.42 14.69 16.83
N GLN A 67 -7.18 14.62 18.13
CA GLN A 67 -6.01 15.20 18.77
C GLN A 67 -5.36 14.17 19.69
N ASN A 68 -4.03 14.04 19.61
CA ASN A 68 -3.26 13.25 20.56
C ASN A 68 -3.14 14.01 21.89
N LEU A 69 -3.48 13.34 23.00
CA LEU A 69 -3.34 13.88 24.35
C LEU A 69 -2.17 13.27 25.11
N SER A 70 -1.60 12.20 24.58
CA SER A 70 -0.52 11.45 25.24
C SER A 70 0.85 12.02 24.90
N ALA A 71 1.68 12.23 25.91
CA ALA A 71 3.09 12.55 25.74
C ALA A 71 3.98 11.29 25.60
N ARG A 72 3.44 10.09 25.90
CA ARG A 72 4.20 8.84 25.93
C ARG A 72 3.82 7.83 24.86
N SER A 73 2.56 7.86 24.44
CA SER A 73 2.01 6.93 23.44
C SER A 73 1.65 7.68 22.18
N ARG A 74 2.00 7.11 21.03
CA ARG A 74 1.82 7.75 19.72
C ARG A 74 0.40 7.49 19.17
N THR A 75 -0.20 8.53 18.62
CA THR A 75 -1.38 8.43 17.76
C THR A 75 -0.95 8.61 16.32
N LEU A 76 -1.22 7.64 15.45
CA LEU A 76 -0.91 7.73 14.02
C LEU A 76 -2.21 7.89 13.22
N LEU A 77 -2.22 8.80 12.26
CA LEU A 77 -3.26 8.95 11.27
C LEU A 77 -2.65 8.66 9.89
N ASN A 78 -3.12 7.62 9.21
CA ASN A 78 -2.57 7.13 7.94
C ASN A 78 -1.04 6.90 7.98
N GLY A 79 -0.54 6.39 9.13
CA GLY A 79 0.88 6.15 9.34
C GLY A 79 1.69 7.38 9.80
N VAL A 80 1.10 8.58 9.80
CA VAL A 80 1.75 9.83 10.24
C VAL A 80 1.42 10.11 11.70
N GLU A 81 2.44 10.39 12.52
CA GLU A 81 2.27 10.72 13.94
C GLU A 81 1.59 12.08 14.11
N LEU A 82 0.50 12.10 14.90
CA LEU A 82 -0.15 13.35 15.28
C LEU A 82 0.69 14.08 16.33
N ALA A 83 1.38 15.13 15.89
CA ALA A 83 2.24 15.92 16.76
C ALA A 83 1.44 16.75 17.77
N GLY A 84 1.59 16.45 19.06
CA GLY A 84 1.22 17.30 20.20
C GLY A 84 -0.22 17.82 20.17
N SER A 85 -0.36 19.15 20.30
CA SER A 85 -1.64 19.81 20.51
C SER A 85 -2.41 20.20 19.22
N ARG A 86 -1.95 19.84 18.03
CA ARG A 86 -2.66 20.19 16.78
C ARG A 86 -3.67 19.11 16.42
N PRO A 87 -4.96 19.44 16.34
CA PRO A 87 -5.98 18.49 15.91
C PRO A 87 -5.87 18.24 14.40
N ALA A 88 -5.94 16.95 13.99
CA ALA A 88 -6.02 16.53 12.60
C ALA A 88 -7.46 16.22 12.20
N MET A 89 -7.83 16.55 10.97
CA MET A 89 -9.17 16.25 10.43
C MET A 89 -9.24 14.77 10.05
N LEU A 90 -10.31 14.10 10.47
CA LEU A 90 -10.63 12.74 10.09
C LEU A 90 -11.50 12.73 8.84
N GLN A 91 -11.11 11.91 7.87
CA GLN A 91 -11.87 11.65 6.65
C GLN A 91 -12.33 10.19 6.61
N GLU A 92 -13.35 9.92 5.82
CA GLU A 92 -13.80 8.55 5.58
C GLU A 92 -12.70 7.72 4.93
N GLY A 93 -12.47 6.51 5.46
CA GLY A 93 -11.40 5.62 5.02
C GLY A 93 -10.08 5.79 5.76
N ASP A 94 -9.89 6.86 6.55
CA ASP A 94 -8.67 7.08 7.32
C ASP A 94 -8.36 5.94 8.28
N LEU A 95 -7.06 5.63 8.43
CA LEU A 95 -6.55 4.66 9.39
C LEU A 95 -6.01 5.38 10.63
N VAL A 96 -6.62 5.12 11.78
CA VAL A 96 -6.20 5.64 13.08
C VAL A 96 -5.57 4.53 13.90
N ARG A 97 -4.32 4.72 14.35
CA ARG A 97 -3.63 3.78 15.24
C ARG A 97 -3.35 4.41 16.60
N LEU A 98 -3.75 3.71 17.66
CA LEU A 98 -3.60 4.09 19.07
C LEU A 98 -2.93 2.93 19.84
N GLY A 99 -1.61 2.95 19.94
CA GLY A 99 -0.87 1.80 20.43
C GLY A 99 -1.09 0.57 19.54
N SER A 100 -1.51 -0.55 20.14
CA SER A 100 -1.81 -1.82 19.44
C SER A 100 -3.18 -1.83 18.74
N TRP A 101 -3.99 -0.79 18.92
CA TRP A 101 -5.29 -0.68 18.27
C TRP A 101 -5.19 0.04 16.94
N THR A 102 -5.87 -0.50 15.92
CA THR A 102 -6.01 0.15 14.60
C THR A 102 -7.48 0.22 14.24
N PHE A 103 -7.92 1.40 13.82
CA PHE A 103 -9.30 1.67 13.42
C PHE A 103 -9.35 2.24 12.01
N ARG A 104 -10.44 1.97 11.31
CA ARG A 104 -10.81 2.69 10.09
C ARG A 104 -11.94 3.66 10.38
N VAL A 105 -11.79 4.89 9.93
CA VAL A 105 -12.84 5.93 10.00
C VAL A 105 -13.82 5.69 8.85
N GLY A 106 -15.12 5.67 9.14
CA GLY A 106 -16.14 5.53 8.11
C GLY A 106 -17.47 5.08 8.66
N GLU A 107 -18.45 4.86 7.80
CA GLU A 107 -19.66 4.14 8.17
C GLU A 107 -19.30 2.71 8.56
N ALA A 108 -20.09 2.12 9.47
CA ALA A 108 -19.96 0.69 9.74
C ALA A 108 -19.94 -0.04 8.40
N PRO A 109 -18.98 -0.96 8.15
CA PRO A 109 -18.85 -1.62 6.84
C PRO A 109 -20.24 -2.10 6.43
N PRO A 110 -20.67 -1.90 5.16
CA PRO A 110 -21.91 -2.43 4.67
C PRO A 110 -21.81 -3.95 4.79
N GLY A 111 -22.39 -4.52 5.86
CA GLY A 111 -22.19 -5.92 6.23
C GLY A 111 -22.39 -6.19 7.72
N THR A 112 -22.46 -5.21 8.61
CA THR A 112 -23.12 -5.39 9.90
C THR A 112 -24.64 -5.44 9.69
N HIS A 113 -25.05 -6.17 8.65
CA HIS A 113 -26.42 -6.59 8.52
C HIS A 113 -26.67 -7.61 9.65
N ALA A 114 -27.59 -7.25 10.52
CA ALA A 114 -28.26 -8.17 11.40
C ALA A 114 -28.85 -9.31 10.55
N GLY A 115 -28.06 -10.37 10.26
CA GLY A 115 -28.49 -11.40 9.33
C GLY A 115 -27.68 -12.67 9.33
N ALA A 116 -26.38 -12.61 9.57
CA ALA A 116 -25.56 -13.81 9.70
C ALA A 116 -25.48 -14.22 11.19
N MET A 117 -26.47 -14.92 11.70
CA MET A 117 -26.38 -15.52 13.03
C MET A 117 -25.45 -16.75 12.93
N THR A 118 -24.25 -16.64 13.47
CA THR A 118 -23.40 -17.79 13.75
C THR A 118 -23.91 -18.48 15.00
N ILE A 119 -23.99 -19.80 14.97
CA ILE A 119 -24.38 -20.60 16.13
C ILE A 119 -23.13 -21.35 16.58
N ASP A 120 -22.77 -21.13 17.84
CA ASP A 120 -21.74 -21.92 18.51
C ASP A 120 -22.34 -23.26 18.96
N ASP A 121 -22.05 -24.30 18.22
CA ASP A 121 -22.48 -25.67 18.48
C ASP A 121 -21.37 -26.54 19.12
N SER A 122 -20.24 -25.94 19.51
CA SER A 122 -19.13 -26.65 20.13
C SER A 122 -19.46 -27.29 21.49
N ARG A 123 -20.56 -26.90 22.13
CA ARG A 123 -21.05 -27.44 23.42
C ARG A 123 -22.25 -28.35 23.30
N VAL A 124 -22.62 -28.74 22.08
CA VAL A 124 -23.82 -29.50 21.79
C VAL A 124 -23.52 -31.01 21.89
N GLN A 125 -24.13 -31.70 22.85
CA GLN A 125 -24.08 -33.17 22.91
C GLN A 125 -24.98 -33.77 21.81
N GLY A 126 -24.44 -34.68 20.98
CA GLY A 126 -25.17 -35.38 19.90
C GLY A 126 -24.91 -34.85 18.49
N VAL A 127 -24.03 -33.86 18.32
CA VAL A 127 -23.50 -33.46 17.00
C VAL A 127 -22.12 -34.03 16.81
N ARG A 128 -21.94 -34.79 15.73
CA ARG A 128 -20.65 -35.36 15.33
C ARG A 128 -20.14 -34.60 14.10
N ILE A 129 -18.99 -33.93 14.26
CA ILE A 129 -18.28 -33.30 13.16
C ILE A 129 -17.12 -34.19 12.77
N GLU A 130 -17.10 -34.62 11.53
CA GLU A 130 -16.06 -35.50 10.99
C GLU A 130 -15.38 -34.82 9.80
N ARG A 131 -14.10 -35.12 9.64
CA ARG A 131 -13.38 -34.84 8.41
C ARG A 131 -13.89 -35.80 7.32
N ALA A 132 -14.30 -35.26 6.16
CA ALA A 132 -14.60 -36.07 5.00
C ALA A 132 -13.32 -36.77 4.52
N THR A 133 -13.31 -38.10 4.58
CA THR A 133 -12.22 -38.93 4.04
C THR A 133 -12.64 -39.44 2.68
N HIS A 134 -12.05 -38.88 1.61
CA HIS A 134 -12.31 -39.39 0.27
C HIS A 134 -11.53 -40.68 0.06
N ALA A 135 -12.24 -41.77 -0.13
CA ALA A 135 -11.61 -42.96 -0.66
C ALA A 135 -11.11 -42.66 -2.10
N PRO A 136 -9.91 -43.11 -2.48
CA PRO A 136 -9.35 -42.84 -3.81
C PRO A 136 -10.19 -43.40 -4.97
N THR A 137 -11.28 -44.11 -4.68
CA THR A 137 -12.18 -44.78 -5.63
C THR A 137 -13.61 -44.21 -5.65
N VAL A 138 -13.86 -42.99 -5.10
CA VAL A 138 -15.19 -42.38 -5.20
C VAL A 138 -15.45 -42.01 -6.66
N SER A 139 -16.30 -42.79 -7.35
CA SER A 139 -16.73 -42.45 -8.71
C SER A 139 -17.73 -41.31 -8.65
N VAL A 140 -17.38 -40.20 -9.28
CA VAL A 140 -18.30 -39.07 -9.47
C VAL A 140 -19.36 -39.52 -10.49
N SER A 141 -20.66 -39.46 -10.14
CA SER A 141 -21.73 -39.83 -11.07
C SER A 141 -21.70 -38.93 -12.32
N ASP A 142 -22.15 -39.46 -13.46
CA ASP A 142 -22.24 -38.72 -14.72
C ASP A 142 -22.99 -37.38 -14.57
N GLN A 143 -24.00 -37.33 -13.70
CA GLN A 143 -24.76 -36.11 -13.42
C GLN A 143 -23.92 -35.07 -12.70
N ARG A 144 -23.13 -35.46 -11.68
CA ARG A 144 -22.20 -34.54 -10.97
C ARG A 144 -21.10 -34.05 -11.90
N MET A 145 -20.61 -34.89 -12.82
CA MET A 145 -19.62 -34.49 -13.81
C MET A 145 -20.19 -33.46 -14.79
N LYS A 146 -21.43 -33.62 -15.25
CA LYS A 146 -22.11 -32.63 -16.09
C LYS A 146 -22.31 -31.31 -15.37
N LEU A 147 -22.70 -31.33 -14.08
CA LEU A 147 -22.83 -30.11 -13.26
C LEU A 147 -21.48 -29.39 -13.10
N LEU A 148 -20.40 -30.13 -12.82
CA LEU A 148 -19.07 -29.56 -12.69
C LEU A 148 -18.60 -28.90 -14.00
N THR A 149 -18.80 -29.56 -15.14
CA THR A 149 -18.47 -29.01 -16.45
C THR A 149 -19.30 -27.76 -16.76
N GLY A 150 -20.59 -27.78 -16.41
CA GLY A 150 -21.51 -26.65 -16.57
C GLY A 150 -21.09 -25.43 -15.75
N VAL A 151 -20.72 -25.63 -14.48
CA VAL A 151 -20.28 -24.52 -13.61
C VAL A 151 -18.95 -23.93 -14.06
N LEU A 152 -18.00 -24.74 -14.54
CA LEU A 152 -16.73 -24.25 -15.10
C LEU A 152 -16.96 -23.36 -16.35
N THR A 153 -17.95 -23.70 -17.16
CA THR A 153 -18.34 -22.87 -18.32
C THR A 153 -18.95 -21.56 -17.85
N ARG A 154 -19.85 -21.58 -16.87
CA ARG A 154 -20.45 -20.38 -16.28
C ARG A 154 -19.40 -19.48 -15.63
N PHE A 155 -18.40 -19.99 -14.92
CA PHE A 155 -17.33 -19.21 -14.33
C PHE A 155 -16.58 -18.33 -15.36
N ARG A 156 -16.48 -18.78 -16.61
CA ARG A 156 -15.87 -17.99 -17.69
C ARG A 156 -16.76 -16.85 -18.19
N GLN A 157 -18.08 -16.98 -18.03
CA GLN A 157 -19.07 -16.04 -18.53
C GLN A 157 -19.40 -14.94 -17.50
N GLU A 158 -19.26 -15.28 -16.22
CA GLU A 158 -19.56 -14.32 -15.15
C GLU A 158 -18.49 -13.22 -15.06
N GLY A 159 -18.96 -11.96 -14.99
CA GLY A 159 -18.09 -10.77 -14.97
C GLY A 159 -17.51 -10.43 -13.61
N ASP A 160 -18.16 -10.84 -12.52
CA ASP A 160 -17.81 -10.45 -11.15
C ASP A 160 -17.68 -11.65 -10.19
N VAL A 161 -17.18 -11.38 -8.99
CA VAL A 161 -16.98 -12.39 -7.93
C VAL A 161 -18.32 -12.95 -7.44
N GLN A 162 -19.36 -12.12 -7.36
CA GLN A 162 -20.69 -12.54 -6.89
C GLN A 162 -21.34 -13.50 -7.88
N GLY A 163 -21.23 -13.28 -9.18
CA GLY A 163 -21.73 -14.18 -10.23
C GLY A 163 -21.06 -15.54 -10.17
N VAL A 164 -19.73 -15.57 -10.05
CA VAL A 164 -18.96 -16.82 -9.90
C VAL A 164 -19.34 -17.55 -8.62
N ALA A 165 -19.45 -16.86 -7.48
CA ALA A 165 -19.87 -17.44 -6.22
C ALA A 165 -21.30 -18.01 -6.29
N ARG A 166 -22.22 -17.32 -6.96
CA ARG A 166 -23.59 -17.77 -7.18
C ARG A 166 -23.62 -19.04 -8.03
N ALA A 167 -22.89 -19.07 -9.13
CA ALA A 167 -22.79 -20.25 -9.99
C ALA A 167 -22.22 -21.45 -9.22
N ALA A 168 -21.21 -21.23 -8.36
CA ALA A 168 -20.62 -22.25 -7.51
C ALA A 168 -21.63 -22.82 -6.51
N ILE A 169 -22.37 -21.97 -5.79
CA ILE A 169 -23.30 -22.45 -4.77
C ILE A 169 -24.53 -23.12 -5.36
N GLU A 170 -25.05 -22.65 -6.49
CA GLU A 170 -26.13 -23.32 -7.20
C GLU A 170 -25.73 -24.75 -7.64
N ALA A 171 -24.52 -24.90 -8.18
CA ALA A 171 -24.01 -26.21 -8.58
C ALA A 171 -23.77 -27.13 -7.35
N ALA A 172 -23.22 -26.57 -6.26
CA ALA A 172 -22.97 -27.31 -5.04
C ALA A 172 -24.28 -27.81 -4.39
N VAL A 173 -25.30 -26.96 -4.27
CA VAL A 173 -26.62 -27.33 -3.78
C VAL A 173 -27.24 -28.42 -4.64
N ALA A 174 -27.23 -28.28 -5.96
CA ALA A 174 -27.80 -29.28 -6.89
C ALA A 174 -27.04 -30.60 -6.89
N GLY A 175 -25.70 -30.58 -6.89
CA GLY A 175 -24.86 -31.78 -7.00
C GLY A 175 -24.67 -32.52 -5.69
N CYS A 176 -24.77 -31.84 -4.55
CA CYS A 176 -24.68 -32.47 -3.22
C CYS A 176 -26.04 -32.90 -2.66
N GLY A 177 -27.16 -32.42 -3.24
CA GLY A 177 -28.52 -32.76 -2.78
C GLY A 177 -28.93 -32.07 -1.48
N PHE A 178 -28.34 -30.92 -1.16
CA PHE A 178 -28.72 -30.11 0.00
C PHE A 178 -29.86 -29.14 -0.34
N ALA A 179 -30.65 -28.76 0.69
CA ALA A 179 -31.78 -27.84 0.49
C ALA A 179 -31.31 -26.38 0.28
N ARG A 180 -30.19 -26.01 0.88
CA ARG A 180 -29.66 -24.64 0.79
C ARG A 180 -28.14 -24.60 0.97
N GLY A 181 -27.54 -23.49 0.56
CA GLY A 181 -26.12 -23.26 0.73
C GLY A 181 -25.72 -21.80 0.61
N ALA A 182 -24.49 -21.52 1.01
CA ALA A 182 -23.87 -20.20 0.93
C ALA A 182 -22.39 -20.32 0.54
N VAL A 183 -21.90 -19.34 -0.21
CA VAL A 183 -20.46 -19.08 -0.34
C VAL A 183 -20.10 -18.03 0.70
N LEU A 184 -19.16 -18.38 1.56
CA LEU A 184 -18.64 -17.55 2.64
C LEU A 184 -17.20 -17.15 2.32
N MET A 185 -16.87 -15.85 2.37
CA MET A 185 -15.52 -15.33 2.19
C MET A 185 -14.96 -14.93 3.54
N ARG A 186 -13.71 -15.24 3.82
CA ARG A 186 -13.03 -14.73 5.02
C ARG A 186 -12.72 -13.26 4.86
N THR A 187 -13.00 -12.49 5.90
CA THR A 187 -12.60 -11.08 5.97
C THR A 187 -11.21 -10.96 6.57
N ASP A 188 -10.34 -10.17 5.94
CA ASP A 188 -8.97 -9.94 6.41
C ASP A 188 -8.98 -9.37 7.83
N GLY A 189 -8.28 -10.06 8.74
CA GLY A 189 -8.00 -9.58 10.09
C GLY A 189 -8.92 -10.04 11.21
N HIS A 190 -10.01 -10.77 10.95
CA HIS A 190 -10.91 -11.32 11.97
C HIS A 190 -11.36 -12.74 11.62
N ALA A 191 -11.72 -13.52 12.66
CA ALA A 191 -12.34 -14.86 12.50
C ALA A 191 -13.76 -14.79 11.87
N GLY A 192 -14.10 -13.69 11.21
CA GLY A 192 -15.39 -13.44 10.56
C GLY A 192 -15.43 -13.95 9.12
N VAL A 193 -16.62 -14.31 8.68
CA VAL A 193 -16.93 -14.64 7.29
C VAL A 193 -18.06 -13.75 6.78
N GLU A 194 -17.96 -13.33 5.52
CA GLU A 194 -19.00 -12.59 4.81
C GLU A 194 -19.72 -13.51 3.83
N ILE A 195 -21.04 -13.38 3.73
CA ILE A 195 -21.85 -14.14 2.78
C ILE A 195 -21.78 -13.45 1.42
N ILE A 196 -21.15 -14.09 0.42
CA ILE A 196 -21.02 -13.56 -0.93
C ILE A 196 -22.19 -13.98 -1.82
N ALA A 197 -22.67 -15.22 -1.66
CA ALA A 197 -23.80 -15.74 -2.41
C ALA A 197 -24.57 -16.80 -1.59
N THR A 198 -25.88 -16.89 -1.80
CA THR A 198 -26.72 -17.95 -1.25
C THR A 198 -27.52 -18.62 -2.35
N SER A 199 -27.90 -19.88 -2.12
CA SER A 199 -28.79 -20.63 -2.99
C SER A 199 -29.73 -21.52 -2.17
N HIS A 200 -30.99 -21.61 -2.59
CA HIS A 200 -32.01 -22.50 -2.03
C HIS A 200 -32.53 -23.41 -3.14
N PHE A 201 -32.75 -24.67 -2.81
CA PHE A 201 -33.39 -25.61 -3.73
C PHE A 201 -34.87 -25.28 -3.83
N SER A 202 -35.31 -24.78 -4.98
CA SER A 202 -36.70 -24.58 -5.30
C SER A 202 -37.23 -25.81 -6.03
N GLY A 203 -38.14 -26.57 -5.41
CA GLY A 203 -38.74 -27.80 -5.97
C GLY A 203 -39.48 -27.58 -7.32
N ALA A 204 -39.54 -26.36 -7.85
CA ALA A 204 -40.12 -26.05 -9.15
C ALA A 204 -39.24 -26.44 -10.34
N ASN A 205 -37.97 -26.77 -10.15
CA ASN A 205 -37.01 -27.13 -11.22
C ASN A 205 -36.86 -28.67 -11.41
N ALA A 206 -37.89 -29.49 -11.09
CA ALA A 206 -37.89 -30.93 -11.40
C ALA A 206 -38.17 -31.25 -12.88
N ALA A 207 -38.17 -30.29 -13.78
CA ALA A 207 -38.12 -30.51 -15.23
C ALA A 207 -36.66 -30.73 -15.65
N GLY A 208 -36.40 -31.81 -16.39
CA GLY A 208 -35.10 -32.40 -16.69
C GLY A 208 -34.02 -31.48 -17.26
N PRO A 209 -32.80 -31.99 -17.51
CA PRO A 209 -31.56 -31.23 -17.71
C PRO A 209 -31.47 -30.40 -19.01
N ALA A 210 -32.58 -30.16 -19.71
CA ALA A 210 -32.60 -29.44 -20.99
C ALA A 210 -32.95 -27.93 -20.88
N ASP A 211 -33.42 -27.40 -19.73
CA ASP A 211 -33.96 -26.05 -19.61
C ASP A 211 -33.30 -25.17 -18.52
N ILE A 212 -31.99 -25.29 -18.34
CA ILE A 212 -31.25 -24.41 -17.39
C ILE A 212 -31.11 -22.97 -17.92
N GLY A 213 -31.62 -22.67 -19.12
CA GLY A 213 -31.46 -21.36 -19.80
C GLY A 213 -32.64 -20.39 -19.70
N ALA A 214 -33.81 -20.77 -19.17
CA ALA A 214 -35.05 -20.00 -19.38
C ALA A 214 -35.84 -19.55 -18.14
N ALA A 215 -35.45 -19.87 -16.93
CA ALA A 215 -36.14 -19.39 -15.73
C ALA A 215 -35.28 -18.31 -15.04
N ALA A 216 -35.65 -17.05 -15.26
CA ALA A 216 -35.10 -15.94 -14.47
C ALA A 216 -35.39 -16.17 -12.98
N PRO A 217 -34.38 -16.21 -12.10
CA PRO A 217 -34.61 -16.34 -10.67
C PRO A 217 -35.38 -15.10 -10.20
N ARG A 218 -36.49 -15.32 -9.47
CA ARG A 218 -37.14 -14.22 -8.72
C ARG A 218 -36.09 -13.54 -7.87
N ARG A 219 -35.90 -12.26 -8.06
CA ARG A 219 -35.16 -11.37 -7.17
C ARG A 219 -35.88 -11.31 -5.84
N GLU A 220 -35.64 -12.24 -4.96
CA GLU A 220 -35.83 -12.06 -3.54
C GLU A 220 -34.53 -11.48 -3.00
N SER A 221 -34.64 -10.40 -2.25
CA SER A 221 -33.56 -9.74 -1.49
C SER A 221 -33.00 -10.73 -0.45
N ALA A 222 -32.04 -11.55 -0.88
CA ALA A 222 -31.64 -12.80 -0.24
C ALA A 222 -30.49 -12.62 0.77
N GLN A 223 -30.54 -11.62 1.64
CA GLN A 223 -29.54 -11.44 2.70
C GLN A 223 -30.10 -11.49 4.12
N GLU A 224 -31.40 -11.55 4.30
CA GLU A 224 -31.98 -11.66 5.64
C GLU A 224 -32.08 -13.12 6.07
N GLY A 225 -31.25 -13.53 7.04
CA GLY A 225 -31.51 -14.71 7.84
C GLY A 225 -30.74 -16.01 7.50
N PHE A 226 -29.67 -15.99 6.68
CA PHE A 226 -28.87 -17.20 6.51
C PHE A 226 -28.03 -17.48 7.77
N THR A 227 -28.26 -18.62 8.40
CA THR A 227 -27.55 -19.06 9.61
C THR A 227 -26.68 -20.26 9.31
N PHE A 228 -25.49 -20.33 9.88
CA PHE A 228 -24.52 -21.40 9.67
C PHE A 228 -23.80 -21.79 10.97
N SER A 229 -23.25 -23.01 11.00
CA SER A 229 -22.51 -23.55 12.15
C SER A 229 -21.10 -22.96 12.20
N ARG A 230 -20.75 -22.34 13.31
CA ARG A 230 -19.41 -21.76 13.53
C ARG A 230 -18.38 -22.87 13.72
N SER A 231 -18.66 -23.90 14.49
CA SER A 231 -17.73 -25.00 14.72
C SER A 231 -17.41 -25.78 13.46
N LEU A 232 -18.35 -25.89 12.51
CA LEU A 232 -18.11 -26.52 11.22
C LEU A 232 -17.14 -25.67 10.36
N ILE A 233 -17.27 -24.34 10.39
CA ILE A 233 -16.32 -23.43 9.72
C ILE A 233 -14.94 -23.49 10.37
N GLU A 234 -14.86 -23.54 11.70
CA GLU A 234 -13.59 -23.69 12.43
C GLU A 234 -12.87 -24.98 12.05
N GLN A 235 -13.59 -26.08 11.94
CA GLN A 235 -13.02 -27.34 11.46
C GLN A 235 -12.55 -27.23 9.99
N ALA A 236 -13.37 -26.66 9.10
CA ALA A 236 -13.01 -26.49 7.70
C ALA A 236 -11.83 -25.49 7.52
N SER A 237 -11.64 -24.57 8.47
CA SER A 237 -10.50 -23.63 8.49
C SER A 237 -9.15 -24.34 8.63
N GLN A 238 -9.13 -25.60 9.06
CA GLN A 238 -7.93 -26.45 9.08
C GLN A 238 -7.55 -26.96 7.67
N GLY A 239 -8.33 -26.63 6.64
CA GLY A 239 -8.01 -26.92 5.25
C GLY A 239 -8.60 -28.22 4.69
N PHE A 240 -9.60 -28.81 5.35
CA PHE A 240 -10.31 -29.99 4.87
C PHE A 240 -11.82 -29.82 4.94
N THR A 241 -12.55 -30.54 4.12
CA THR A 241 -14.00 -30.54 4.16
C THR A 241 -14.50 -31.20 5.43
N ALA A 242 -15.35 -30.50 6.16
CA ALA A 242 -16.00 -30.95 7.38
C ALA A 242 -17.47 -31.28 7.14
N VAL A 243 -17.95 -32.37 7.73
CA VAL A 243 -19.34 -32.82 7.67
C VAL A 243 -19.89 -32.94 9.09
N ALA A 244 -21.01 -32.28 9.36
CA ALA A 244 -21.75 -32.42 10.61
C ALA A 244 -23.00 -33.26 10.40
N THR A 245 -23.25 -34.22 11.33
CA THR A 245 -24.45 -35.06 11.35
C THR A 245 -25.01 -35.06 12.76
N VAL A 246 -26.34 -34.96 12.87
CA VAL A 246 -27.05 -35.10 14.14
C VAL A 246 -27.43 -36.58 14.31
N GLU A 247 -26.91 -37.25 15.35
CA GLU A 247 -27.27 -38.64 15.67
C GLU A 247 -28.64 -38.70 16.33
N SER A 248 -29.47 -39.69 15.93
CA SER A 248 -30.82 -39.87 16.47
C SER A 248 -30.73 -40.40 17.91
N GLY A 249 -30.88 -39.52 18.91
CA GLY A 249 -30.91 -39.82 20.33
C GLY A 249 -31.72 -38.78 21.10
N PRO A 250 -32.00 -38.94 22.41
CA PRO A 250 -32.66 -37.88 23.20
C PRO A 250 -31.71 -36.68 23.30
N VAL A 251 -31.96 -35.70 22.44
CA VAL A 251 -31.10 -34.56 22.24
C VAL A 251 -31.50 -33.45 23.22
N SER A 252 -30.60 -33.10 24.12
CA SER A 252 -30.75 -32.00 25.07
C SER A 252 -29.93 -30.75 24.69
N SER A 253 -29.93 -30.34 23.42
CA SER A 253 -29.13 -29.16 23.03
C SER A 253 -29.78 -28.26 21.98
N HIS A 254 -29.69 -26.95 22.28
CA HIS A 254 -30.60 -25.93 21.79
C HIS A 254 -30.35 -25.36 20.37
N SER A 255 -29.14 -25.51 19.75
CA SER A 255 -28.80 -24.70 18.58
C SER A 255 -29.06 -25.36 17.22
N ILE A 256 -28.50 -26.52 16.94
CA ILE A 256 -28.68 -27.24 15.64
C ILE A 256 -30.10 -27.79 15.56
N VAL A 257 -30.62 -28.29 16.70
CA VAL A 257 -31.99 -28.82 16.78
C VAL A 257 -33.04 -27.71 16.69
N GLN A 258 -32.83 -26.53 17.30
CA GLN A 258 -33.71 -25.41 17.12
C GLN A 258 -33.79 -24.91 15.68
N LEU A 259 -32.71 -25.05 14.90
CA LEU A 259 -32.68 -24.72 13.48
C LEU A 259 -33.15 -25.87 12.59
N GLY A 260 -33.42 -27.06 13.15
CA GLY A 260 -33.84 -28.20 12.38
C GLY A 260 -32.77 -28.70 11.37
N ILE A 261 -31.49 -28.44 11.58
CA ILE A 261 -30.40 -28.90 10.72
C ILE A 261 -30.08 -30.37 11.06
N HIS A 262 -30.22 -31.26 10.09
CA HIS A 262 -29.88 -32.68 10.24
C HIS A 262 -28.47 -33.02 9.73
N THR A 263 -28.06 -32.36 8.67
CA THR A 263 -26.74 -32.56 8.07
C THR A 263 -26.25 -31.25 7.50
N ALA A 264 -24.99 -30.95 7.71
CA ALA A 264 -24.31 -29.80 7.09
C ALA A 264 -22.93 -30.20 6.57
N LEU A 265 -22.45 -29.52 5.54
CA LEU A 265 -21.16 -29.72 4.91
C LEU A 265 -20.49 -28.35 4.71
N CYS A 266 -19.19 -28.28 4.97
CA CYS A 266 -18.40 -27.08 4.76
C CYS A 266 -17.09 -27.43 4.04
N ALA A 267 -16.94 -26.99 2.79
CA ALA A 267 -15.76 -27.23 1.97
C ALA A 267 -14.95 -25.93 1.81
N PRO A 268 -13.67 -25.91 2.21
CA PRO A 268 -12.83 -24.71 2.08
C PRO A 268 -12.37 -24.51 0.63
N PHE A 269 -12.27 -23.25 0.18
CA PHE A 269 -11.58 -22.91 -1.06
C PHE A 269 -10.41 -21.99 -0.79
N PHE A 270 -9.39 -22.02 -1.69
CA PHE A 270 -8.11 -21.38 -1.49
C PHE A 270 -7.81 -20.40 -2.61
N ILE A 271 -7.31 -19.20 -2.25
CA ILE A 271 -6.68 -18.23 -3.18
C ILE A 271 -5.16 -18.20 -2.95
N GLY A 272 -4.72 -18.62 -1.79
CA GLY A 272 -3.32 -18.72 -1.35
C GLY A 272 -3.12 -19.97 -0.47
N PRO A 273 -2.15 -19.95 0.45
CA PRO A 273 -1.82 -21.11 1.28
C PRO A 273 -2.86 -21.40 2.38
N THR A 274 -3.69 -20.42 2.73
CA THR A 274 -4.75 -20.57 3.73
C THR A 274 -6.13 -20.50 3.08
N PRO A 275 -7.17 -21.11 3.68
CA PRO A 275 -8.53 -21.00 3.17
C PRO A 275 -8.97 -19.55 3.05
N ALA A 276 -9.38 -19.14 1.84
CA ALA A 276 -9.92 -17.81 1.56
C ALA A 276 -11.42 -17.71 1.84
N GLY A 277 -12.09 -18.86 1.87
CA GLY A 277 -13.51 -18.93 2.17
C GLY A 277 -14.04 -20.37 2.14
N PHE A 278 -15.36 -20.50 2.17
CA PHE A 278 -16.02 -21.79 2.34
C PHE A 278 -17.28 -21.90 1.47
N ILE A 279 -17.54 -23.08 0.95
CA ILE A 279 -18.85 -23.50 0.45
C ILE A 279 -19.55 -24.21 1.60
N TYR A 280 -20.59 -23.60 2.13
CA TYR A 280 -21.41 -24.12 3.23
C TYR A 280 -22.74 -24.61 2.68
N LEU A 281 -23.13 -25.82 3.06
CA LEU A 281 -24.39 -26.47 2.66
C LEU A 281 -25.09 -27.03 3.90
N ASP A 282 -26.42 -26.91 4.00
CA ASP A 282 -27.17 -27.58 5.04
C ASP A 282 -28.54 -28.14 4.55
N ALA A 283 -29.07 -29.11 5.30
CA ALA A 283 -30.40 -29.65 5.13
C ALA A 283 -31.17 -29.53 6.45
N ARG A 284 -32.40 -28.97 6.39
CA ARG A 284 -33.29 -28.78 7.52
C ARG A 284 -34.48 -29.75 7.48
N ALA A 285 -34.99 -30.10 8.68
CA ALA A 285 -36.15 -31.03 8.81
C ALA A 285 -37.44 -30.53 8.16
N SER A 286 -37.61 -29.20 8.08
CA SER A 286 -38.79 -28.55 7.49
C SER A 286 -38.77 -28.45 5.97
N GLU A 287 -37.63 -28.66 5.36
CA GLU A 287 -37.45 -28.52 3.91
C GLU A 287 -37.40 -29.93 3.28
N LYS A 288 -38.33 -30.20 2.37
CA LYS A 288 -38.27 -31.44 1.55
C LYS A 288 -37.08 -31.32 0.61
N ALA A 289 -35.90 -31.72 1.07
CA ALA A 289 -34.80 -31.97 0.17
C ALA A 289 -35.20 -33.03 -0.85
N PRO A 290 -34.88 -32.88 -2.14
CA PRO A 290 -35.08 -33.95 -3.08
C PRO A 290 -34.03 -35.04 -2.79
N LEU A 291 -34.34 -35.89 -1.83
CA LEU A 291 -33.62 -37.14 -1.63
C LEU A 291 -33.93 -38.01 -2.85
N VAL A 292 -33.14 -37.87 -3.91
CA VAL A 292 -33.12 -38.86 -4.98
C VAL A 292 -32.51 -40.14 -4.38
N GLY A 293 -33.42 -41.03 -3.83
CA GLY A 293 -33.09 -42.36 -3.45
C GLY A 293 -32.30 -42.55 -2.18
N GLY A 294 -32.95 -42.46 -0.99
CA GLY A 294 -32.37 -43.00 0.26
C GLY A 294 -31.18 -42.16 0.77
N ALA A 295 -30.52 -42.53 1.82
CA ALA A 295 -29.47 -41.82 2.52
C ALA A 295 -28.54 -40.99 1.60
N VAL A 296 -28.29 -39.70 1.95
CA VAL A 296 -27.32 -38.83 1.27
C VAL A 296 -25.98 -39.58 1.16
N ASP A 297 -25.50 -39.80 -0.07
CA ASP A 297 -24.13 -40.25 -0.33
C ASP A 297 -23.15 -39.18 0.16
N LYS A 298 -22.78 -39.24 1.44
CA LYS A 298 -21.98 -38.22 2.13
C LYS A 298 -20.60 -38.05 1.50
N ASP A 299 -19.97 -39.14 1.11
CA ASP A 299 -18.62 -39.12 0.55
C ASP A 299 -18.61 -38.54 -0.86
N GLY A 300 -19.56 -38.90 -1.69
CA GLY A 300 -19.71 -38.35 -3.02
C GLY A 300 -20.17 -36.87 -3.01
N ALA A 301 -20.99 -36.45 -2.04
CA ALA A 301 -21.38 -35.06 -1.85
C ALA A 301 -20.18 -34.20 -1.41
N ALA A 302 -19.38 -34.70 -0.46
CA ALA A 302 -18.19 -34.02 0.01
C ALA A 302 -17.14 -33.89 -1.11
N ALA A 303 -16.88 -34.96 -1.87
CA ALA A 303 -15.97 -34.94 -3.02
C ALA A 303 -16.41 -33.94 -4.11
N PHE A 304 -17.73 -33.85 -4.35
CA PHE A 304 -18.25 -32.89 -5.32
C PHE A 304 -18.15 -31.45 -4.81
N ALA A 305 -18.45 -31.20 -3.54
CA ALA A 305 -18.30 -29.89 -2.92
C ALA A 305 -16.82 -29.41 -2.96
N ASP A 306 -15.88 -30.33 -2.68
CA ASP A 306 -14.45 -30.04 -2.81
C ASP A 306 -14.06 -29.69 -4.25
N ALA A 307 -14.57 -30.45 -5.23
CA ALA A 307 -14.28 -30.14 -6.64
C ALA A 307 -14.80 -28.75 -7.04
N VAL A 308 -15.99 -28.36 -6.59
CA VAL A 308 -16.55 -27.02 -6.84
C VAL A 308 -15.76 -25.95 -6.06
N ALA A 309 -15.35 -26.22 -4.81
CA ALA A 309 -14.54 -25.31 -3.99
C ALA A 309 -13.16 -25.08 -4.61
N ILE A 310 -12.48 -26.13 -5.07
CA ILE A 310 -11.21 -26.04 -5.79
C ILE A 310 -11.38 -25.21 -7.07
N ALA A 311 -12.41 -25.47 -7.86
CA ALA A 311 -12.68 -24.73 -9.09
C ALA A 311 -12.96 -23.25 -8.83
N LEU A 312 -13.75 -22.94 -7.79
CA LEU A 312 -14.02 -21.57 -7.34
C LEU A 312 -12.73 -20.87 -6.94
N GLY A 313 -11.92 -21.51 -6.07
CA GLY A 313 -10.66 -20.96 -5.61
C GLY A 313 -9.68 -20.65 -6.74
N LEU A 314 -9.53 -21.56 -7.72
CA LEU A 314 -8.67 -21.35 -8.89
C LEU A 314 -9.13 -20.17 -9.74
N VAL A 315 -10.43 -20.01 -9.98
CA VAL A 315 -10.96 -18.89 -10.78
C VAL A 315 -10.77 -17.56 -10.05
N LEU A 316 -11.01 -17.52 -8.75
CA LEU A 316 -10.80 -16.32 -7.94
C LEU A 316 -9.31 -15.95 -7.83
N ALA A 317 -8.43 -16.93 -7.67
CA ALA A 317 -6.97 -16.73 -7.66
C ALA A 317 -6.47 -16.13 -8.99
N GLU A 318 -6.93 -16.69 -10.12
CA GLU A 318 -6.55 -16.20 -11.45
C GLU A 318 -7.07 -14.77 -11.70
N ARG A 319 -8.27 -14.43 -11.27
CA ARG A 319 -8.81 -13.06 -11.36
C ARG A 319 -8.00 -12.08 -10.54
N ASN A 320 -7.71 -12.41 -9.28
CA ASN A 320 -6.89 -11.58 -8.41
C ASN A 320 -5.49 -11.34 -9.00
N ARG A 321 -4.87 -12.40 -9.55
CA ARG A 321 -3.58 -12.29 -10.24
C ARG A 321 -3.65 -11.31 -11.42
N ARG A 322 -4.66 -11.43 -12.28
CA ARG A 322 -4.83 -10.54 -13.44
C ARG A 322 -5.06 -9.09 -13.04
N GLU A 323 -5.86 -8.86 -12.00
CA GLU A 323 -6.12 -7.50 -11.49
C GLU A 323 -4.83 -6.86 -10.94
N LEU A 324 -4.02 -7.62 -10.20
CA LEU A 324 -2.72 -7.16 -9.71
C LEU A 324 -1.76 -6.85 -10.86
N GLU A 325 -1.67 -7.72 -11.87
CA GLU A 325 -0.84 -7.50 -13.07
C GLU A 325 -1.28 -6.25 -13.85
N GLN A 326 -2.59 -6.04 -14.02
CA GLN A 326 -3.12 -4.85 -14.67
C GLN A 326 -2.79 -3.58 -13.89
N ARG A 327 -2.96 -3.58 -12.56
CA ARG A 327 -2.60 -2.46 -11.70
C ARG A 327 -1.11 -2.14 -11.76
N GLN A 328 -0.25 -3.18 -11.72
CA GLN A 328 1.19 -3.01 -11.87
C GLN A 328 1.57 -2.40 -13.23
N THR A 329 0.97 -2.89 -14.31
CA THR A 329 1.21 -2.37 -15.67
C THR A 329 0.76 -0.92 -15.79
N GLN A 330 -0.39 -0.57 -15.23
CA GLN A 330 -0.89 0.80 -15.23
C GLN A 330 0.02 1.73 -14.45
N LEU A 331 0.42 1.36 -13.24
CA LEU A 331 1.34 2.15 -12.43
C LEU A 331 2.69 2.35 -13.12
N ALA A 332 3.24 1.29 -13.75
CA ALA A 332 4.48 1.41 -14.51
C ALA A 332 4.35 2.40 -15.68
N SER A 333 3.20 2.39 -16.39
CA SER A 333 2.93 3.33 -17.48
C SER A 333 2.81 4.78 -16.99
N GLU A 334 2.13 5.01 -15.86
CA GLU A 334 1.99 6.34 -15.26
C GLU A 334 3.35 6.91 -14.79
N LEU A 335 4.19 6.06 -14.17
CA LEU A 335 5.54 6.44 -13.76
C LEU A 335 6.46 6.73 -14.97
N GLN A 336 6.33 5.96 -16.04
CA GLN A 336 7.08 6.21 -17.28
C GLN A 336 6.67 7.54 -17.93
N ALA A 337 5.38 7.87 -17.91
CA ALA A 337 4.89 9.17 -18.39
C ALA A 337 5.44 10.34 -17.54
N ALA A 338 5.48 10.19 -16.21
CA ALA A 338 6.05 11.18 -15.31
C ALA A 338 7.56 11.40 -15.58
N ARG A 339 8.30 10.31 -15.81
CA ARG A 339 9.71 10.37 -16.18
C ARG A 339 9.93 11.11 -17.50
N ALA A 340 9.13 10.84 -18.52
CA ALA A 340 9.22 11.54 -19.80
C ALA A 340 9.01 13.05 -19.67
N VAL A 341 8.12 13.49 -18.77
CA VAL A 341 7.94 14.92 -18.46
C VAL A 341 9.16 15.48 -17.74
N GLN A 342 9.74 14.73 -16.79
CA GLN A 342 10.94 15.16 -16.07
C GLN A 342 12.14 15.34 -17.02
N GLU A 343 12.33 14.42 -17.99
CA GLU A 343 13.40 14.49 -18.99
C GLU A 343 13.34 15.77 -19.86
N LEU A 344 12.16 16.40 -20.00
CA LEU A 344 12.02 17.66 -20.73
C LEU A 344 12.64 18.87 -20.01
N ILE A 345 12.79 18.81 -18.68
CA ILE A 345 13.30 19.92 -17.88
C ILE A 345 14.78 19.73 -17.50
N LEU A 346 15.32 18.54 -17.70
CA LEU A 346 16.72 18.25 -17.41
C LEU A 346 17.63 18.82 -18.52
N PRO A 347 18.84 19.33 -18.19
CA PRO A 347 19.79 19.77 -19.18
C PRO A 347 20.35 18.57 -19.98
N ALA A 348 21.00 18.86 -21.11
CA ALA A 348 21.77 17.84 -21.81
C ALA A 348 22.86 17.24 -20.90
N THR A 349 23.23 15.99 -21.12
CA THR A 349 24.24 15.29 -20.30
C THR A 349 25.63 15.90 -20.37
N CYS A 350 25.92 16.69 -21.39
CA CYS A 350 27.13 17.51 -21.50
C CYS A 350 26.89 18.70 -22.43
N GLY A 351 27.68 19.75 -22.27
CA GLY A 351 27.56 20.93 -23.11
C GLY A 351 28.51 22.06 -22.73
N ASP A 352 28.44 23.10 -23.55
CA ASP A 352 29.13 24.37 -23.35
C ASP A 352 28.08 25.49 -23.17
N VAL A 353 28.14 26.21 -22.07
CA VAL A 353 27.28 27.38 -21.79
C VAL A 353 28.17 28.53 -21.38
N GLY A 354 28.23 29.59 -22.19
CA GLY A 354 29.13 30.75 -21.95
C GLY A 354 30.59 30.31 -21.73
N PRO A 355 31.22 30.72 -20.61
CA PRO A 355 32.59 30.33 -20.27
C PRO A 355 32.73 28.95 -19.66
N VAL A 356 31.64 28.20 -19.52
CA VAL A 356 31.59 26.95 -18.78
C VAL A 356 31.39 25.77 -19.73
N ARG A 357 32.16 24.69 -19.51
CA ARG A 357 31.93 23.35 -20.03
C ARG A 357 31.48 22.44 -18.89
N TYR A 358 30.46 21.62 -19.11
CA TYR A 358 29.96 20.69 -18.10
C TYR A 358 29.68 19.30 -18.67
N ALA A 359 29.64 18.34 -17.78
CA ALA A 359 29.03 17.03 -17.99
C ALA A 359 28.31 16.60 -16.72
N VAL A 360 27.24 15.84 -16.87
CA VAL A 360 26.43 15.33 -15.77
C VAL A 360 25.94 13.92 -16.07
N SER A 361 25.90 13.08 -15.05
CA SER A 361 25.20 11.80 -15.05
C SER A 361 24.19 11.80 -13.89
N MET A 362 22.93 11.56 -14.23
CA MET A 362 21.83 11.44 -13.28
C MET A 362 21.29 10.02 -13.40
N ILE A 363 21.48 9.22 -12.36
CA ILE A 363 21.08 7.81 -12.31
C ILE A 363 19.95 7.70 -11.29
N PRO A 364 18.69 7.50 -11.72
CA PRO A 364 17.60 7.35 -10.79
C PRO A 364 17.69 6.02 -10.03
N GLY A 365 17.46 6.05 -8.71
CA GLY A 365 17.39 4.85 -7.87
C GLY A 365 16.11 4.06 -8.11
N LEU A 366 15.00 4.76 -8.36
CA LEU A 366 13.69 4.21 -8.73
C LEU A 366 13.22 4.75 -10.10
N PHE A 367 11.94 5.01 -10.26
CA PHE A 367 11.35 5.39 -11.55
C PHE A 367 11.52 6.87 -11.92
N VAL A 368 11.51 7.77 -10.93
CA VAL A 368 11.56 9.24 -11.10
C VAL A 368 12.50 9.81 -10.05
N ALA A 369 13.46 10.65 -10.46
CA ALA A 369 14.49 11.18 -9.59
C ALA A 369 14.02 12.39 -8.75
N GLY A 370 14.39 12.43 -7.47
CA GLY A 370 14.30 13.60 -6.60
C GLY A 370 15.43 14.60 -6.81
N ASP A 371 16.49 14.18 -7.49
CA ASP A 371 17.66 15.00 -7.79
C ASP A 371 17.41 16.07 -8.83
N LEU A 372 18.11 17.18 -8.69
CA LEU A 372 18.12 18.33 -9.59
C LEU A 372 19.55 18.63 -10.04
N PHE A 373 19.74 18.89 -11.32
CA PHE A 373 20.91 19.57 -11.86
C PHE A 373 20.47 20.50 -13.00
N ASP A 374 21.02 21.73 -13.06
CA ASP A 374 20.77 22.64 -14.17
C ASP A 374 21.97 23.55 -14.44
N VAL A 375 22.10 23.99 -15.69
CA VAL A 375 23.11 24.96 -16.15
C VAL A 375 22.42 26.06 -16.95
N ILE A 376 22.41 27.26 -16.40
CA ILE A 376 21.56 28.37 -16.82
C ILE A 376 22.38 29.49 -17.40
N ALA A 377 22.15 29.84 -18.68
CA ALA A 377 22.74 31.00 -19.30
C ALA A 377 22.13 32.29 -18.70
N LEU A 378 22.98 33.18 -18.20
CA LEU A 378 22.63 34.46 -17.61
C LEU A 378 23.15 35.65 -18.45
N GLU A 379 22.64 36.86 -18.20
CA GLU A 379 23.11 38.08 -18.86
C GLU A 379 24.59 38.35 -18.56
N GLY A 380 25.31 38.96 -19.49
CA GLY A 380 26.74 39.29 -19.37
C GLY A 380 27.68 38.10 -19.53
N ALA A 381 27.23 37.03 -20.22
CA ALA A 381 27.98 35.74 -20.39
C ALA A 381 28.31 35.07 -19.04
N ARG A 382 27.49 35.30 -18.02
CA ARG A 382 27.53 34.54 -16.74
C ARG A 382 26.75 33.24 -16.86
N VAL A 383 27.07 32.28 -16.00
CA VAL A 383 26.42 30.96 -15.98
C VAL A 383 26.02 30.61 -14.56
N GLY A 384 24.74 30.30 -14.37
CA GLY A 384 24.25 29.67 -13.18
C GLY A 384 24.42 28.16 -13.26
N VAL A 385 24.87 27.52 -12.18
CA VAL A 385 24.96 26.07 -12.03
C VAL A 385 24.27 25.71 -10.72
N CYS A 386 23.43 24.72 -10.72
CA CYS A 386 22.80 24.24 -9.50
C CYS A 386 22.71 22.72 -9.43
N ILE A 387 22.73 22.22 -8.21
CA ILE A 387 22.47 20.82 -7.87
C ILE A 387 21.68 20.78 -6.57
N GLY A 388 20.76 19.84 -6.45
CA GLY A 388 19.95 19.69 -5.26
C GLY A 388 19.28 18.31 -5.19
N ASP A 389 18.71 18.03 -4.04
CA ASP A 389 17.94 16.83 -3.78
C ASP A 389 16.71 17.16 -2.95
N ALA A 390 15.57 16.59 -3.31
CA ALA A 390 14.29 16.74 -2.62
C ALA A 390 14.05 15.59 -1.66
N SER A 391 13.81 15.89 -0.39
CA SER A 391 13.58 14.92 0.66
C SER A 391 12.50 13.90 0.31
N GLY A 392 12.82 12.59 0.45
CA GLY A 392 11.94 11.46 0.16
C GLY A 392 12.13 10.95 -1.28
N HIS A 393 11.31 9.99 -1.70
CA HIS A 393 11.44 9.32 -3.00
C HIS A 393 10.11 9.26 -3.76
N GLY A 394 10.20 9.07 -5.08
CA GLY A 394 9.07 8.87 -5.96
C GLY A 394 8.44 10.15 -6.50
N ALA A 395 7.20 10.08 -7.00
CA ALA A 395 6.55 11.17 -7.74
C ALA A 395 6.44 12.48 -6.94
N GLY A 396 6.31 12.40 -5.61
CA GLY A 396 6.17 13.58 -4.76
C GLY A 396 7.45 14.42 -4.68
N SER A 397 8.62 13.79 -4.48
CA SER A 397 9.94 14.46 -4.49
C SER A 397 10.26 14.99 -5.88
N ALA A 398 10.01 14.22 -6.94
CA ALA A 398 10.20 14.65 -8.32
C ALA A 398 9.39 15.91 -8.69
N MET A 399 8.13 15.99 -8.27
CA MET A 399 7.32 17.20 -8.48
C MET A 399 7.84 18.40 -7.69
N GLN A 400 8.28 18.19 -6.45
CA GLN A 400 8.86 19.25 -5.62
C GLN A 400 10.18 19.76 -6.22
N MET A 401 11.01 18.86 -6.72
CA MET A 401 12.23 19.17 -7.44
C MET A 401 11.94 20.01 -8.70
N ALA A 402 10.98 19.57 -9.54
CA ALA A 402 10.61 20.29 -10.76
C ALA A 402 10.10 21.71 -10.47
N MET A 403 9.34 21.90 -9.39
CA MET A 403 8.91 23.24 -8.94
C MET A 403 10.09 24.09 -8.47
N ALA A 404 11.01 23.51 -7.68
CA ALA A 404 12.21 24.19 -7.22
C ALA A 404 13.09 24.64 -8.41
N GLN A 405 13.33 23.72 -9.38
CA GLN A 405 14.11 24.00 -10.58
C GLN A 405 13.50 25.12 -11.42
N ALA A 406 12.22 25.01 -11.77
CA ALA A 406 11.57 26.01 -12.63
C ALA A 406 11.58 27.40 -11.99
N TYR A 407 11.33 27.48 -10.68
CA TYR A 407 11.33 28.76 -9.98
C TYR A 407 12.75 29.32 -9.81
N LEU A 408 13.72 28.47 -9.47
CA LEU A 408 15.14 28.86 -9.40
C LEU A 408 15.66 29.37 -10.74
N HIS A 409 15.38 28.64 -11.83
CA HIS A 409 15.76 29.03 -13.18
C HIS A 409 15.26 30.46 -13.52
N SER A 410 13.99 30.69 -13.24
CA SER A 410 13.37 32.03 -13.46
C SER A 410 14.02 33.10 -12.61
N GLU A 411 14.22 32.86 -11.32
CA GLU A 411 14.79 33.87 -10.39
C GLU A 411 16.27 34.17 -10.66
N LEU A 412 17.07 33.14 -11.02
CA LEU A 412 18.47 33.35 -11.40
C LEU A 412 18.59 34.18 -12.69
N ARG A 413 17.78 33.91 -13.69
CA ARG A 413 17.76 34.70 -14.94
C ARG A 413 17.35 36.15 -14.69
N ARG A 414 16.44 36.37 -13.75
CA ARG A 414 15.93 37.69 -13.40
C ARG A 414 16.91 38.52 -12.56
N SER A 415 17.56 37.90 -11.57
CA SER A 415 18.40 38.60 -10.58
C SER A 415 19.88 38.48 -10.86
N GLY A 416 20.33 37.35 -11.41
CA GLY A 416 21.76 37.03 -11.52
C GLY A 416 22.47 36.90 -10.16
N ASP A 417 21.73 36.84 -9.06
CA ASP A 417 22.22 36.76 -7.69
C ASP A 417 21.75 35.46 -7.03
N PRO A 418 22.67 34.52 -6.70
CA PRO A 418 22.29 33.22 -6.14
C PRO A 418 21.63 33.36 -4.76
N ALA A 419 22.05 34.29 -3.89
CA ALA A 419 21.47 34.40 -2.55
C ALA A 419 20.02 34.90 -2.61
N ARG A 420 19.75 35.85 -3.49
CA ARG A 420 18.40 36.36 -3.73
C ARG A 420 17.50 35.28 -4.34
N ALA A 421 17.98 34.56 -5.34
CA ALA A 421 17.23 33.51 -6.01
C ALA A 421 16.89 32.36 -5.03
N VAL A 422 17.86 31.85 -4.27
CA VAL A 422 17.66 30.80 -3.29
C VAL A 422 16.69 31.22 -2.19
N SER A 423 16.79 32.47 -1.69
CA SER A 423 15.85 32.98 -0.68
C SER A 423 14.42 33.11 -1.21
N ALA A 424 14.23 33.45 -2.49
CA ALA A 424 12.90 33.48 -3.12
C ALA A 424 12.29 32.08 -3.29
N VAL A 425 13.11 31.12 -3.75
CA VAL A 425 12.68 29.71 -3.87
C VAL A 425 12.34 29.12 -2.51
N ASN A 426 13.13 29.42 -1.47
CA ASN A 426 12.85 28.98 -0.10
C ASN A 426 11.48 29.44 0.39
N ALA A 427 11.18 30.74 0.26
CA ALA A 427 9.89 31.27 0.65
C ALA A 427 8.72 30.61 -0.12
N TYR A 428 8.91 30.38 -1.42
CA TYR A 428 7.92 29.73 -2.27
C TYR A 428 7.66 28.26 -1.87
N ILE A 429 8.73 27.50 -1.59
CA ILE A 429 8.62 26.10 -1.18
C ILE A 429 8.00 26.00 0.21
N ALA A 430 8.45 26.80 1.18
CA ALA A 430 7.93 26.80 2.54
C ALA A 430 6.41 27.10 2.62
N GLU A 431 5.92 27.96 1.73
CA GLU A 431 4.49 28.29 1.64
C GLU A 431 3.63 27.10 1.13
N ARG A 432 4.20 26.22 0.29
CA ARG A 432 3.49 25.18 -0.45
C ARG A 432 3.81 23.75 -0.01
N SER A 433 4.96 23.54 0.60
CA SER A 433 5.32 22.21 1.13
C SER A 433 4.60 21.98 2.45
N GLY A 434 3.95 20.81 2.58
CA GLY A 434 3.44 20.34 3.87
C GLY A 434 4.61 20.12 4.85
N SER A 435 4.29 20.08 6.15
CA SER A 435 5.29 19.89 7.21
C SER A 435 6.15 18.64 6.97
N GLY A 436 7.47 18.81 6.93
CA GLY A 436 8.45 17.72 6.85
C GLY A 436 9.06 17.46 5.47
N ARG A 437 8.74 18.27 4.45
CA ARG A 437 9.39 18.19 3.14
C ARG A 437 10.33 19.38 2.93
N PHE A 438 11.54 19.10 2.51
CA PHE A 438 12.58 20.10 2.26
C PHE A 438 13.38 19.74 1.00
N VAL A 439 14.13 20.71 0.47
CA VAL A 439 15.04 20.49 -0.65
C VAL A 439 16.42 20.98 -0.24
N SER A 440 17.42 20.13 -0.31
CA SER A 440 18.82 20.55 -0.23
C SER A 440 19.24 21.12 -1.58
N LEU A 441 19.93 22.27 -1.59
CA LEU A 441 20.27 22.95 -2.84
C LEU A 441 21.63 23.65 -2.74
N TRP A 442 22.45 23.47 -3.75
CA TRP A 442 23.65 24.27 -3.98
C TRP A 442 23.52 25.03 -5.31
N VAL A 443 23.84 26.33 -5.30
CA VAL A 443 23.75 27.21 -6.48
C VAL A 443 25.00 28.06 -6.59
N GLY A 444 25.67 28.06 -7.76
CA GLY A 444 26.78 28.92 -8.09
C GLY A 444 26.50 29.75 -9.34
N VAL A 445 26.91 31.01 -9.34
CA VAL A 445 26.96 31.89 -10.53
C VAL A 445 28.42 32.16 -10.86
N ILE A 446 28.84 31.79 -12.06
CA ILE A 446 30.21 31.88 -12.56
C ILE A 446 30.28 33.05 -13.53
N ASP A 447 31.11 34.03 -13.22
CA ASP A 447 31.41 35.17 -14.06
C ASP A 447 32.45 34.82 -15.13
N ARG A 448 32.56 35.70 -16.13
CA ARG A 448 33.45 35.51 -17.26
C ARG A 448 34.96 35.46 -16.88
N ASP A 449 35.32 36.10 -15.77
CA ASP A 449 36.69 36.11 -15.26
C ASP A 449 37.01 34.90 -14.35
N GLY A 450 36.06 33.96 -14.17
CA GLY A 450 36.18 32.79 -13.31
C GLY A 450 35.80 33.03 -11.85
N THR A 451 35.35 34.21 -11.48
CA THR A 451 34.80 34.46 -10.14
C THR A 451 33.47 33.71 -10.00
N MET A 452 33.36 32.83 -9.05
CA MET A 452 32.14 32.11 -8.72
C MET A 452 31.56 32.64 -7.40
N THR A 453 30.33 33.14 -7.47
CA THR A 453 29.52 33.47 -6.28
C THR A 453 28.53 32.36 -6.05
N PHE A 454 28.51 31.76 -4.85
CA PHE A 454 27.69 30.59 -4.58
C PHE A 454 26.98 30.60 -3.23
N VAL A 455 25.95 29.81 -3.12
CA VAL A 455 25.13 29.57 -1.93
C VAL A 455 24.97 28.07 -1.73
N ASP A 456 25.12 27.63 -0.50
CA ASP A 456 24.81 26.26 -0.07
C ASP A 456 23.61 26.30 0.89
N ALA A 457 22.48 25.77 0.44
CA ALA A 457 21.25 25.65 1.22
C ALA A 457 21.10 24.22 1.75
N GLY A 458 22.06 23.80 2.56
CA GLY A 458 22.04 22.49 3.24
C GLY A 458 22.39 21.30 2.36
N HIS A 459 22.99 21.52 1.18
CA HIS A 459 23.38 20.43 0.29
C HIS A 459 24.72 19.80 0.67
N GLY A 460 25.76 20.62 0.84
CA GLY A 460 27.07 20.20 1.37
C GLY A 460 27.93 19.31 0.45
N HIS A 461 27.48 18.95 -0.74
CA HIS A 461 28.12 17.97 -1.62
C HIS A 461 28.76 18.62 -2.85
N CYS A 462 29.77 19.44 -2.58
CA CYS A 462 30.54 20.12 -3.60
C CYS A 462 32.04 19.99 -3.32
N MET A 463 32.85 19.64 -4.33
CA MET A 463 34.30 19.60 -4.27
C MET A 463 34.92 20.50 -5.33
N LEU A 464 36.01 21.15 -4.98
CA LEU A 464 36.89 21.83 -5.91
C LEU A 464 38.18 21.03 -6.04
N ASP A 465 38.44 20.50 -7.24
CA ASP A 465 39.65 19.74 -7.56
C ASP A 465 40.62 20.62 -8.35
N ARG A 466 41.73 20.92 -7.73
CA ARG A 466 42.84 21.73 -8.28
C ARG A 466 44.07 20.90 -8.53
N PRO A 467 44.81 21.12 -9.63
CA PRO A 467 46.04 20.37 -9.94
C PRO A 467 47.05 20.40 -8.80
N SER A 468 47.16 21.52 -8.09
CA SER A 468 48.18 21.75 -7.07
C SER A 468 47.87 21.10 -5.71
N ILE A 469 46.59 20.91 -5.37
CA ILE A 469 46.16 20.47 -4.04
C ILE A 469 45.19 19.28 -4.05
N GLY A 470 44.76 18.84 -5.27
CA GLY A 470 43.76 17.77 -5.43
C GLY A 470 42.34 18.20 -5.10
N ALA A 471 41.44 17.20 -4.99
CA ALA A 471 40.04 17.41 -4.68
C ALA A 471 39.82 17.68 -3.19
N GLN A 472 39.19 18.81 -2.90
CA GLN A 472 38.84 19.21 -1.53
C GLN A 472 37.38 19.66 -1.49
N ALA A 473 36.67 19.35 -0.39
CA ALA A 473 35.33 19.85 -0.17
C ALA A 473 35.32 21.38 -0.21
N LEU A 474 34.46 21.96 -1.04
CA LEU A 474 34.20 23.40 -1.06
C LEU A 474 33.35 23.75 0.15
N ARG A 475 34.00 24.12 1.23
CA ARG A 475 33.33 24.49 2.49
C ARG A 475 32.64 25.84 2.34
N SER A 476 31.38 25.89 2.77
CA SER A 476 30.60 27.10 2.88
C SER A 476 30.07 27.27 4.30
N ARG A 477 29.58 28.45 4.62
CA ARG A 477 28.67 28.64 5.75
C ARG A 477 27.32 28.07 5.34
N ALA A 478 27.18 26.75 5.41
CA ALA A 478 25.99 26.06 4.96
C ALA A 478 24.74 26.68 5.58
N GLY A 479 23.78 27.02 4.72
CA GLY A 479 22.43 27.41 5.13
C GLY A 479 21.60 26.16 5.48
N ILE A 480 20.37 26.38 5.91
CA ILE A 480 19.38 25.32 6.11
C ILE A 480 18.79 24.89 4.76
N PRO A 481 18.30 23.65 4.59
CA PRO A 481 17.56 23.26 3.40
C PRO A 481 16.33 24.13 3.14
N LEU A 482 15.93 24.24 1.88
CA LEU A 482 14.75 24.99 1.46
C LEU A 482 13.47 24.37 2.04
N GLY A 483 12.54 25.21 2.47
CA GLY A 483 11.25 24.78 3.01
C GLY A 483 11.23 24.51 4.52
N VAL A 484 12.40 24.54 5.20
CA VAL A 484 12.49 24.38 6.66
C VAL A 484 12.01 25.64 7.38
N ASP A 485 12.47 26.81 6.94
CA ASP A 485 12.07 28.12 7.45
C ASP A 485 11.95 29.10 6.28
N GLY A 486 10.75 29.48 5.91
CA GLY A 486 10.48 30.36 4.76
C GLY A 486 11.01 31.79 4.90
N GLU A 487 11.31 32.24 6.12
CA GLU A 487 11.85 33.55 6.38
C GLU A 487 13.39 33.61 6.37
N TYR A 488 14.03 32.41 6.35
CA TYR A 488 15.48 32.34 6.31
C TYR A 488 16.05 33.04 5.06
N ARG A 489 17.09 33.84 5.23
CA ARG A 489 17.78 34.55 4.16
C ARG A 489 19.18 33.98 4.00
N TYR A 490 19.47 33.56 2.77
CA TYR A 490 20.77 33.00 2.42
C TYR A 490 21.79 34.08 2.12
N SER A 491 23.04 33.82 2.45
CA SER A 491 24.20 34.64 2.10
C SER A 491 25.08 33.92 1.09
N SER A 492 25.68 34.65 0.17
CA SER A 492 26.61 34.11 -0.81
C SER A 492 28.06 34.21 -0.34
N GLU A 493 28.88 33.27 -0.83
CA GLU A 493 30.32 33.25 -0.71
C GLU A 493 30.97 33.34 -2.10
N GLN A 494 32.26 33.62 -2.15
CA GLN A 494 32.97 33.74 -3.41
C GLN A 494 34.23 32.88 -3.43
N VAL A 495 34.50 32.30 -4.58
CA VAL A 495 35.75 31.58 -4.89
C VAL A 495 36.15 31.87 -6.32
N ARG A 496 37.45 31.91 -6.60
CA ARG A 496 37.94 32.03 -7.98
C ARG A 496 38.26 30.67 -8.55
N LEU A 497 37.66 30.36 -9.69
CA LEU A 497 37.95 29.18 -10.50
C LEU A 497 39.04 29.53 -11.53
N PHE A 498 39.94 28.59 -11.79
CA PHE A 498 40.96 28.68 -12.84
C PHE A 498 40.66 27.68 -13.96
N PRO A 499 41.17 27.83 -15.17
CA PRO A 499 40.86 26.94 -16.29
C PRO A 499 41.12 25.45 -16.01
N ASP A 500 42.10 25.11 -15.16
CA ASP A 500 42.46 23.74 -14.82
C ASP A 500 41.71 23.17 -13.61
N ASP A 501 40.90 23.99 -12.97
CA ASP A 501 40.04 23.57 -11.85
C ASP A 501 38.84 22.75 -12.37
N ARG A 502 38.42 21.77 -11.58
CA ARG A 502 37.15 21.05 -11.74
C ARG A 502 36.26 21.28 -10.52
N LEU A 503 35.09 21.78 -10.76
CA LEU A 503 34.03 21.83 -9.76
C LEU A 503 33.24 20.52 -9.88
N ILE A 504 33.27 19.70 -8.85
CA ILE A 504 32.59 18.41 -8.78
C ILE A 504 31.37 18.57 -7.86
N LEU A 505 30.20 18.40 -8.41
CA LEU A 505 28.93 18.48 -7.72
C LEU A 505 28.30 17.08 -7.69
N TYR A 506 27.77 16.65 -6.56
CA TYR A 506 27.19 15.31 -6.43
C TYR A 506 26.10 15.31 -5.35
N THR A 507 25.18 14.36 -5.44
CA THR A 507 24.16 14.13 -4.42
C THR A 507 24.58 13.04 -3.44
N ASP A 508 23.86 12.89 -2.34
CA ASP A 508 24.17 11.92 -1.29
C ASP A 508 24.11 10.47 -1.80
N GLY A 509 23.23 10.16 -2.78
CA GLY A 509 23.16 8.87 -3.43
C GLY A 509 24.46 8.43 -4.12
N VAL A 510 25.42 9.34 -4.38
CA VAL A 510 26.76 8.96 -4.84
C VAL A 510 27.63 8.47 -3.69
N HIS A 511 27.77 9.27 -2.61
CA HIS A 511 28.72 8.97 -1.56
C HIS A 511 28.15 8.04 -0.46
N GLU A 512 26.84 8.00 -0.30
CA GLU A 512 26.17 7.11 0.66
C GLU A 512 25.87 5.72 0.10
N GLN A 513 25.99 5.54 -1.21
CA GLN A 513 25.77 4.25 -1.86
C GLN A 513 26.58 3.13 -1.20
N ARG A 514 25.93 1.98 -1.00
CA ARG A 514 26.52 0.85 -0.29
C ARG A 514 27.02 -0.24 -1.24
N SER A 515 28.13 -0.85 -0.83
CA SER A 515 28.60 -2.10 -1.46
C SER A 515 27.73 -3.29 -0.99
N PRO A 516 27.83 -4.46 -1.63
CA PRO A 516 27.21 -5.69 -1.12
C PRO A 516 27.65 -6.09 0.30
N SER A 517 28.80 -5.60 0.76
CA SER A 517 29.26 -5.80 2.15
C SER A 517 28.73 -4.75 3.13
N GLY A 518 27.96 -3.76 2.66
CA GLY A 518 27.37 -2.70 3.48
C GLY A 518 28.25 -1.48 3.72
N GLU A 519 29.46 -1.43 3.15
CA GLU A 519 30.33 -0.25 3.22
C GLU A 519 29.78 0.89 2.37
N ARG A 520 29.95 2.16 2.81
CA ARG A 520 29.62 3.33 1.99
C ARG A 520 30.73 3.64 0.99
N PHE A 521 30.39 4.16 -0.19
CA PHE A 521 31.35 4.64 -1.18
C PHE A 521 32.25 5.73 -0.62
N GLY A 522 31.64 6.76 -0.05
CA GLY A 522 32.32 7.82 0.66
C GLY A 522 33.02 8.83 -0.23
N THR A 523 33.31 10.00 0.34
CA THR A 523 33.95 11.12 -0.36
C THR A 523 35.40 10.84 -0.77
N GLN A 524 36.11 9.96 -0.04
CA GLN A 524 37.48 9.61 -0.38
C GLN A 524 37.56 8.78 -1.67
N ARG A 525 36.72 7.74 -1.81
CA ARG A 525 36.65 6.93 -3.05
C ARG A 525 36.18 7.78 -4.22
N LEU A 526 35.26 8.73 -3.99
CA LEU A 526 34.87 9.70 -5.01
C LEU A 526 36.08 10.51 -5.50
N ALA A 527 36.87 11.08 -4.60
CA ALA A 527 38.07 11.83 -4.95
C ALA A 527 39.14 10.99 -5.63
N ASP A 528 39.32 9.73 -5.22
CA ASP A 528 40.26 8.77 -5.84
C ASP A 528 39.82 8.31 -7.24
N ALA A 529 38.50 8.31 -7.51
CA ALA A 529 37.93 7.99 -8.81
C ALA A 529 38.12 9.12 -9.85
N LEU A 530 38.48 10.32 -9.43
CA LEU A 530 38.73 11.42 -10.37
C LEU A 530 40.00 11.16 -11.19
N PRO A 531 39.95 11.26 -12.52
CA PRO A 531 41.12 11.00 -13.36
C PRO A 531 42.24 12.01 -13.10
N ARG A 532 43.47 11.51 -13.06
CA ARG A 532 44.68 12.31 -12.78
C ARG A 532 45.47 12.66 -14.03
N GLY A 533 45.26 11.95 -15.15
CA GLY A 533 45.90 12.21 -16.43
C GLY A 533 45.52 13.57 -17.02
N GLU A 534 46.49 14.31 -17.58
CA GLU A 534 46.26 15.68 -18.08
C GLU A 534 45.15 15.72 -19.15
N ALA A 535 45.18 14.80 -20.12
CA ALA A 535 44.15 14.71 -21.16
C ALA A 535 42.74 14.40 -20.61
N GLU A 536 42.66 13.57 -19.61
CA GLU A 536 41.36 13.18 -18.98
C GLU A 536 40.86 14.28 -18.04
N ARG A 537 41.74 14.98 -17.34
CA ARG A 537 41.39 16.14 -16.50
C ARG A 537 40.73 17.25 -17.29
N THR A 538 41.13 17.42 -18.57
CA THR A 538 40.54 18.45 -19.45
C THR A 538 39.14 18.08 -19.96
N SER A 539 38.69 16.86 -19.79
CA SER A 539 37.34 16.38 -20.18
C SER A 539 36.41 16.29 -19.00
N ALA A 540 35.35 17.07 -18.99
CA ALA A 540 34.27 16.96 -17.98
C ALA A 540 33.58 15.58 -18.08
N ASP A 541 33.32 15.10 -19.30
CA ASP A 541 32.69 13.82 -19.57
C ASP A 541 33.54 12.64 -19.08
N ALA A 542 34.86 12.64 -19.34
CA ALA A 542 35.76 11.61 -18.82
C ALA A 542 35.78 11.59 -17.28
N THR A 543 35.68 12.75 -16.66
CA THR A 543 35.61 12.87 -15.20
C THR A 543 34.33 12.22 -14.64
N VAL A 544 33.17 12.55 -15.18
CA VAL A 544 31.89 11.97 -14.78
C VAL A 544 31.85 10.45 -15.04
N SER A 545 32.27 10.03 -16.24
CA SER A 545 32.31 8.60 -16.61
C SER A 545 33.21 7.77 -15.70
N SER A 546 34.36 8.34 -15.25
CA SER A 546 35.24 7.66 -14.30
C SER A 546 34.61 7.40 -12.95
N VAL A 547 33.88 8.38 -12.42
CA VAL A 547 33.19 8.24 -11.14
C VAL A 547 32.02 7.24 -11.26
N VAL A 548 31.21 7.35 -12.33
CA VAL A 548 30.09 6.41 -12.58
C VAL A 548 30.59 4.97 -12.68
N ARG A 549 31.71 4.73 -13.38
CA ARG A 549 32.33 3.41 -13.46
C ARG A 549 32.78 2.91 -12.09
N ALA A 550 33.47 3.74 -11.31
CA ALA A 550 33.92 3.37 -9.97
C ALA A 550 32.74 3.05 -9.03
N LEU A 551 31.63 3.77 -9.16
CA LEU A 551 30.40 3.51 -8.40
C LEU A 551 29.77 2.17 -8.82
N ALA A 552 29.67 1.89 -10.13
CA ALA A 552 29.14 0.63 -10.64
C ALA A 552 29.99 -0.58 -10.21
N GLU A 553 31.32 -0.46 -10.25
CA GLU A 553 32.25 -1.49 -9.76
C GLU A 553 32.07 -1.71 -8.24
N PHE A 554 31.92 -0.65 -7.47
CA PHE A 554 31.74 -0.72 -6.02
C PHE A 554 30.43 -1.38 -5.60
N THR A 555 29.33 -1.11 -6.33
CA THR A 555 28.01 -1.72 -6.10
C THR A 555 27.85 -3.09 -6.74
N SER A 556 28.88 -3.58 -7.47
CA SER A 556 28.79 -4.79 -8.30
C SER A 556 27.63 -4.73 -9.32
N SER A 557 27.37 -3.54 -9.85
CA SER A 557 26.26 -3.22 -10.78
C SER A 557 24.87 -3.53 -10.22
N ALA A 558 24.70 -3.57 -8.89
CA ALA A 558 23.40 -3.64 -8.28
C ALA A 558 22.63 -2.32 -8.48
N PRO A 559 21.28 -2.34 -8.49
CA PRO A 559 20.49 -1.12 -8.49
C PRO A 559 20.90 -0.21 -7.32
N LEU A 560 20.84 1.10 -7.55
CA LEU A 560 21.18 2.08 -6.53
C LEU A 560 20.05 2.17 -5.49
N ASP A 561 20.44 2.45 -4.25
CA ASP A 561 19.49 2.61 -3.14
C ASP A 561 18.74 3.94 -3.21
N ASP A 562 19.36 4.97 -3.83
CA ASP A 562 18.82 6.31 -3.99
C ASP A 562 19.25 6.91 -5.34
N ASP A 563 18.66 8.06 -5.71
CA ASP A 563 19.05 8.82 -6.90
C ASP A 563 20.52 9.28 -6.77
N ALA A 564 21.31 9.09 -7.80
CA ALA A 564 22.74 9.43 -7.80
C ALA A 564 23.09 10.38 -8.95
N THR A 565 23.35 11.64 -8.62
CA THR A 565 23.76 12.67 -9.56
C THR A 565 25.20 13.06 -9.33
N ILE A 566 26.00 13.05 -10.40
CA ILE A 566 27.38 13.54 -10.44
C ILE A 566 27.58 14.46 -11.62
N ALA A 567 28.11 15.65 -11.37
CA ALA A 567 28.44 16.63 -12.41
C ALA A 567 29.87 17.14 -12.26
N CYS A 568 30.50 17.43 -13.39
CA CYS A 568 31.78 18.11 -13.49
C CYS A 568 31.60 19.41 -14.29
N VAL A 569 32.01 20.53 -13.70
CA VAL A 569 31.93 21.85 -14.30
C VAL A 569 33.34 22.47 -14.37
N ARG A 570 33.70 23.07 -15.51
CA ARG A 570 35.04 23.64 -15.77
C ARG A 570 34.93 24.97 -16.51
N LEU A 571 35.92 25.84 -16.34
CA LEU A 571 36.13 26.98 -17.24
C LEU A 571 36.70 26.47 -18.57
N ARG A 572 36.27 27.12 -19.65
CA ARG A 572 36.80 26.89 -21.02
C ARG A 572 38.12 27.59 -21.23
#